data_984fe2821a793f43b4bca1d58997a649
#
_entry.id   984fe2821a793f43b4bca1d58997a649
#
_cell.length_a   1.000
_cell.length_b   1.000
_cell.length_c   1.000
_cell.angle_alpha   90.00
_cell.angle_beta   90.00
_cell.angle_gamma   90.00
#
_symmetry.space_group_name_H-M   'P 1'
#
loop_
_entity.id
_entity.type
_entity.pdbx_description
1 polymer ?
#
loop_
_entity_poly.entity_id
_entity_poly.type
_entity_poly.pdbx_seq_one_letter_code
_entity_poly.pdbx_strand_id
1 'polypeptide(L)'
;MKFQRIQDLRIDSDLSQKKLGETLDGVVEDCVNSVGADLNTASPALLSRVSGLNATVCKNIVAYREENGAFSSRAELKKVPKLGPKAFEQCAGFLRVPESRNPLDNTGVHPESYKSAKELLGLLEYSDKEIKSGNFSDIQQRVKAKGTKSLADVLGIGLPTLDDIVKELSKPGRDPRDELPAPMLRSDIL
;
A
#
# COMPACT_ATOMS: atom_id res chain seq x y z
N MET A 1 50.90 -0.06 -11.89
CA MET A 1 49.59 -0.72 -11.99
C MET A 1 48.71 -0.67 -10.71
N LYS A 2 49.20 -0.40 -9.50
CA LYS A 2 48.38 -0.31 -8.28
C LYS A 2 47.70 1.06 -8.04
N PHE A 3 48.25 2.13 -8.59
CA PHE A 3 47.69 3.49 -8.37
C PHE A 3 46.46 3.80 -9.26
N GLN A 4 46.36 3.24 -10.43
CA GLN A 4 45.21 3.42 -11.35
C GLN A 4 43.93 2.80 -10.78
N ARG A 5 44.04 1.66 -10.09
CA ARG A 5 42.90 0.97 -9.48
C ARG A 5 42.27 1.75 -8.30
N ILE A 6 43.03 2.60 -7.64
CA ILE A 6 42.53 3.42 -6.53
C ILE A 6 41.82 4.68 -7.06
N GLN A 7 42.22 5.19 -8.22
CA GLN A 7 41.54 6.30 -8.89
C GLN A 7 40.21 5.84 -9.52
N ASP A 8 40.17 4.63 -10.10
CA ASP A 8 38.95 4.08 -10.64
C ASP A 8 37.91 3.80 -9.54
N LEU A 9 38.32 3.35 -8.36
CA LEU A 9 37.46 3.20 -7.17
C LEU A 9 36.98 4.54 -6.60
N ARG A 10 37.69 5.63 -6.81
CA ARG A 10 37.26 6.98 -6.40
C ARG A 10 36.24 7.58 -7.38
N ILE A 11 36.34 7.26 -8.64
CA ILE A 11 35.37 7.72 -9.67
C ILE A 11 34.02 7.05 -9.49
N ASP A 12 33.97 5.77 -9.07
CA ASP A 12 32.71 5.09 -8.73
C ASP A 12 32.08 5.59 -7.42
N SER A 13 32.86 6.17 -6.50
CA SER A 13 32.34 6.79 -5.27
C SER A 13 31.78 8.20 -5.49
N ASP A 14 32.06 8.82 -6.61
CA ASP A 14 31.55 10.15 -7.04
C ASP A 14 30.29 10.07 -7.92
N LEU A 15 29.69 8.92 -8.06
CA LEU A 15 28.26 8.82 -8.39
C LEU A 15 27.54 9.69 -7.35
N SER A 16 27.12 10.88 -7.80
CA SER A 16 26.78 11.98 -6.90
C SER A 16 25.87 11.44 -5.80
N GLN A 17 26.24 11.61 -4.52
CA GLN A 17 25.45 11.20 -3.36
C GLN A 17 24.00 11.69 -3.48
N LYS A 18 23.80 12.79 -4.19
CA LYS A 18 22.50 13.33 -4.56
C LYS A 18 21.71 12.36 -5.46
N LYS A 19 22.34 11.83 -6.52
CA LYS A 19 21.67 10.89 -7.44
C LYS A 19 21.36 9.55 -6.77
N LEU A 20 22.26 9.08 -5.89
CA LEU A 20 22.00 7.90 -5.06
C LEU A 20 20.87 8.15 -4.10
N GLY A 21 20.82 9.31 -3.43
CA GLY A 21 19.74 9.72 -2.54
C GLY A 21 18.39 9.78 -3.27
N GLU A 22 18.33 10.41 -4.44
CA GLU A 22 17.12 10.49 -5.27
C GLU A 22 16.61 9.10 -5.70
N THR A 23 17.52 8.20 -6.06
CA THR A 23 17.18 6.83 -6.44
C THR A 23 16.65 6.03 -5.24
N LEU A 24 17.30 6.15 -4.07
CA LEU A 24 16.84 5.49 -2.84
C LEU A 24 15.48 6.03 -2.39
N ASP A 25 15.28 7.34 -2.49
CA ASP A 25 13.99 7.96 -2.18
C ASP A 25 12.88 7.41 -3.07
N GLY A 26 13.12 7.27 -4.38
CA GLY A 26 12.17 6.66 -5.31
C GLY A 26 11.83 5.22 -4.95
N VAL A 27 12.84 4.40 -4.64
CA VAL A 27 12.62 3.00 -4.22
C VAL A 27 11.80 2.93 -2.92
N VAL A 28 12.07 3.81 -1.96
CA VAL A 28 11.30 3.86 -0.70
C VAL A 28 9.85 4.27 -0.96
N GLU A 29 9.61 5.27 -1.83
CA GLU A 29 8.25 5.67 -2.22
C GLU A 29 7.50 4.52 -2.89
N ASP A 30 8.11 3.83 -3.83
CA ASP A 30 7.50 2.68 -4.49
C ASP A 30 7.17 1.55 -3.50
N CYS A 31 8.08 1.25 -2.58
CA CYS A 31 7.84 0.26 -1.52
C CYS A 31 6.69 0.67 -0.61
N VAL A 32 6.67 1.93 -0.13
CA VAL A 32 5.60 2.42 0.76
C VAL A 32 4.25 2.39 0.07
N ASN A 33 4.19 2.80 -1.21
CA ASN A 33 2.94 2.79 -1.97
C ASN A 33 2.48 1.35 -2.33
N SER A 34 3.39 0.40 -2.51
CA SER A 34 3.03 -0.99 -2.79
C SER A 34 2.50 -1.74 -1.57
N VAL A 35 3.13 -1.54 -0.42
CA VAL A 35 2.75 -2.19 0.86
C VAL A 35 1.59 -1.46 1.54
N GLY A 36 1.62 -0.15 1.47
CA GLY A 36 0.76 0.76 2.22
C GLY A 36 1.34 1.13 3.59
N ALA A 37 1.00 2.32 4.07
CA ALA A 37 1.40 2.82 5.38
C ALA A 37 0.26 2.70 6.39
N ASP A 38 0.56 2.16 7.58
CA ASP A 38 -0.41 2.14 8.67
C ASP A 38 -0.60 3.55 9.24
N LEU A 39 -1.85 4.03 9.20
CA LEU A 39 -2.23 5.38 9.58
C LEU A 39 -1.99 5.67 11.07
N ASN A 40 -2.08 4.63 11.91
CA ASN A 40 -1.98 4.76 13.36
C ASN A 40 -0.53 4.70 13.86
N THR A 41 0.36 4.03 13.14
CA THR A 41 1.75 3.81 13.58
C THR A 41 2.79 4.57 12.76
N ALA A 42 2.47 4.93 11.50
CA ALA A 42 3.42 5.59 10.61
C ALA A 42 3.92 6.94 11.15
N SER A 43 5.24 7.18 11.01
CA SER A 43 5.85 8.48 11.32
C SER A 43 5.51 9.52 10.26
N PRO A 44 5.61 10.84 10.57
CA PRO A 44 5.43 11.88 9.56
C PRO A 44 6.36 11.73 8.34
N ALA A 45 7.57 11.23 8.57
CA ALA A 45 8.55 10.98 7.52
C ALA A 45 8.11 9.83 6.60
N LEU A 46 7.54 8.74 7.15
CA LEU A 46 6.99 7.64 6.37
C LEU A 46 5.75 8.09 5.60
N LEU A 47 4.84 8.82 6.24
CA LEU A 47 3.65 9.36 5.59
C LEU A 47 3.98 10.31 4.43
N SER A 48 5.10 11.05 4.51
CA SER A 48 5.52 11.94 3.43
C SER A 48 5.97 11.22 2.15
N ARG A 49 6.17 9.89 2.22
CA ARG A 49 6.47 9.02 1.07
C ARG A 49 5.20 8.47 0.41
N VAL A 50 4.03 8.69 1.01
CA VAL A 50 2.74 8.29 0.44
C VAL A 50 2.31 9.31 -0.61
N SER A 51 1.96 8.82 -1.80
CA SER A 51 1.45 9.66 -2.89
C SER A 51 0.25 10.51 -2.45
N GLY A 52 0.25 11.77 -2.82
CA GLY A 52 -0.83 12.72 -2.49
C GLY A 52 -0.73 13.37 -1.10
N LEU A 53 0.25 13.02 -0.27
CA LEU A 53 0.48 13.65 1.03
C LEU A 53 1.66 14.64 0.96
N ASN A 54 1.47 15.81 1.56
CA ASN A 54 2.55 16.78 1.78
C ASN A 54 2.96 16.83 3.25
N ALA A 55 4.11 17.40 3.54
CA ALA A 55 4.69 17.45 4.89
C ALA A 55 3.76 18.09 5.94
N THR A 56 2.93 19.06 5.54
CA THR A 56 1.97 19.71 6.45
C THR A 56 0.84 18.76 6.80
N VAL A 57 0.28 18.07 5.81
CA VAL A 57 -0.79 17.09 6.03
C VAL A 57 -0.29 15.91 6.87
N CYS A 58 0.93 15.43 6.62
CA CYS A 58 1.53 14.35 7.42
C CYS A 58 1.63 14.72 8.91
N LYS A 59 2.05 15.95 9.21
CA LYS A 59 2.08 16.45 10.59
C LYS A 59 0.67 16.55 11.18
N ASN A 60 -0.31 17.02 10.40
CA ASN A 60 -1.70 17.13 10.85
C ASN A 60 -2.34 15.75 11.10
N ILE A 61 -1.99 14.73 10.31
CA ILE A 61 -2.44 13.35 10.55
C ILE A 61 -1.94 12.86 11.92
N VAL A 62 -0.65 13.07 12.19
CA VAL A 62 -0.06 12.66 13.49
C VAL A 62 -0.66 13.44 14.65
N ALA A 63 -0.78 14.77 14.54
CA ALA A 63 -1.43 15.61 15.55
C ALA A 63 -2.88 15.18 15.79
N TYR A 64 -3.64 14.90 14.72
CA TYR A 64 -5.02 14.45 14.84
C TYR A 64 -5.14 13.16 15.65
N ARG A 65 -4.29 12.16 15.42
CA ARG A 65 -4.33 10.90 16.17
C ARG A 65 -3.86 11.05 17.62
N GLU A 66 -2.96 12.00 17.89
CA GLU A 66 -2.51 12.31 19.25
C GLU A 66 -3.62 13.00 20.07
N GLU A 67 -4.41 13.85 19.43
CA GLU A 67 -5.50 14.60 20.07
C GLU A 67 -6.81 13.78 20.18
N ASN A 68 -7.15 13.00 19.16
CA ASN A 68 -8.46 12.33 19.05
C ASN A 68 -8.37 10.80 19.23
N GLY A 69 -7.17 10.26 19.41
CA GLY A 69 -6.93 8.81 19.43
C GLY A 69 -6.72 8.20 18.06
N ALA A 70 -6.50 6.89 18.02
CA ALA A 70 -6.25 6.14 16.80
C ALA A 70 -7.43 6.24 15.81
N PHE A 71 -7.11 6.32 14.52
CA PHE A 71 -8.11 6.26 13.45
C PHE A 71 -8.83 4.92 13.48
N SER A 72 -10.15 4.94 13.48
CA SER A 72 -10.99 3.76 13.42
C SER A 72 -11.39 3.38 11.99
N SER A 73 -11.17 4.26 11.02
CA SER A 73 -11.47 4.04 9.61
C SER A 73 -10.70 5.01 8.70
N ARG A 74 -10.51 4.65 7.44
CA ARG A 74 -9.99 5.57 6.41
C ARG A 74 -10.84 6.82 6.23
N ALA A 75 -12.14 6.72 6.41
CA ALA A 75 -13.05 7.86 6.24
C ALA A 75 -12.75 9.01 7.21
N GLU A 76 -12.16 8.73 8.38
CA GLU A 76 -11.78 9.74 9.35
C GLU A 76 -10.66 10.67 8.87
N LEU A 77 -9.87 10.26 7.88
CA LEU A 77 -8.92 11.15 7.23
C LEU A 77 -9.54 12.45 6.70
N LYS A 78 -10.81 12.41 6.30
CA LYS A 78 -11.53 13.62 5.85
C LYS A 78 -11.69 14.68 6.93
N LYS A 79 -11.50 14.31 8.20
CA LYS A 79 -11.55 15.24 9.34
C LYS A 79 -10.20 15.91 9.59
N VAL A 80 -9.12 15.42 8.98
CA VAL A 80 -7.76 15.97 9.17
C VAL A 80 -7.65 17.33 8.51
N PRO A 81 -7.19 18.37 9.25
CA PRO A 81 -7.03 19.70 8.69
C PRO A 81 -6.09 19.72 7.47
N LYS A 82 -6.46 20.52 6.46
CA LYS A 82 -5.72 20.69 5.19
C LYS A 82 -5.62 19.44 4.30
N LEU A 83 -6.25 18.33 4.64
CA LEU A 83 -6.42 17.21 3.73
C LEU A 83 -7.64 17.48 2.84
N GLY A 84 -7.39 17.97 1.64
CA GLY A 84 -8.44 18.21 0.66
C GLY A 84 -8.96 16.92 0.00
N PRO A 85 -10.13 17.00 -0.69
CA PRO A 85 -10.72 15.83 -1.35
C PRO A 85 -9.79 15.18 -2.36
N LYS A 86 -9.07 15.95 -3.17
CA LYS A 86 -8.09 15.42 -4.13
C LYS A 86 -6.93 14.69 -3.46
N ALA A 87 -6.40 15.22 -2.36
CA ALA A 87 -5.34 14.56 -1.61
C ALA A 87 -5.85 13.27 -0.97
N PHE A 88 -7.09 13.25 -0.47
CA PHE A 88 -7.74 12.05 0.04
C PHE A 88 -7.88 10.98 -1.05
N GLU A 89 -8.38 11.33 -2.23
CA GLU A 89 -8.48 10.41 -3.37
C GLU A 89 -7.13 9.82 -3.76
N GLN A 90 -6.06 10.62 -3.74
CA GLN A 90 -4.73 10.13 -4.10
C GLN A 90 -4.10 9.22 -3.04
N CYS A 91 -4.25 9.55 -1.74
CA CYS A 91 -3.56 8.81 -0.68
C CYS A 91 -4.36 7.64 -0.10
N ALA A 92 -5.68 7.63 -0.24
CA ALA A 92 -6.55 6.68 0.47
C ALA A 92 -6.26 5.21 0.12
N GLY A 93 -5.84 4.92 -1.11
CA GLY A 93 -5.45 3.57 -1.52
C GLY A 93 -4.15 3.05 -0.86
N PHE A 94 -3.29 3.95 -0.40
CA PHE A 94 -1.98 3.63 0.16
C PHE A 94 -1.93 3.65 1.69
N LEU A 95 -3.01 4.09 2.34
CA LEU A 95 -3.10 4.14 3.79
C LEU A 95 -3.89 2.95 4.32
N ARG A 96 -3.41 2.33 5.36
CA ARG A 96 -4.04 1.15 6.01
C ARG A 96 -4.52 1.51 7.41
N VAL A 97 -5.64 0.90 7.81
CA VAL A 97 -6.14 0.94 9.18
C VAL A 97 -6.46 -0.50 9.60
N PRO A 98 -5.46 -1.25 10.11
CA PRO A 98 -5.63 -2.67 10.44
C PRO A 98 -6.74 -2.92 11.45
N GLU A 99 -6.94 -2.00 12.37
CA GLU A 99 -7.93 -2.10 13.46
C GLU A 99 -9.33 -1.62 13.06
N SER A 100 -9.53 -1.28 11.76
CA SER A 100 -10.84 -0.82 11.28
C SER A 100 -11.89 -1.92 11.36
N ARG A 101 -13.13 -1.50 11.65
CA ARG A 101 -14.29 -2.39 11.56
C ARG A 101 -14.58 -2.83 10.13
N ASN A 102 -14.12 -2.08 9.14
CA ASN A 102 -14.25 -2.41 7.74
C ASN A 102 -12.94 -3.07 7.24
N PRO A 103 -12.93 -4.37 6.94
CA PRO A 103 -11.71 -5.07 6.51
C PRO A 103 -11.06 -4.48 5.27
N LEU A 104 -11.86 -3.82 4.42
CA LEU A 104 -11.35 -3.15 3.21
C LEU A 104 -10.39 -1.99 3.53
N ASP A 105 -10.46 -1.40 4.73
CA ASP A 105 -9.54 -0.35 5.16
C ASP A 105 -8.11 -0.87 5.40
N ASN A 106 -7.92 -2.17 5.48
CA ASN A 106 -6.61 -2.83 5.56
C ASN A 106 -6.13 -3.39 4.20
N THR A 107 -6.81 -3.07 3.11
CA THR A 107 -6.47 -3.51 1.75
C THR A 107 -6.02 -2.35 0.87
N GLY A 108 -5.51 -2.62 -0.33
CA GLY A 108 -5.21 -1.59 -1.35
C GLY A 108 -6.42 -1.07 -2.09
N VAL A 109 -7.60 -1.64 -1.87
CA VAL A 109 -8.83 -1.21 -2.53
C VAL A 109 -9.14 0.25 -2.20
N HIS A 110 -9.35 1.05 -3.23
CA HIS A 110 -9.71 2.46 -3.05
C HIS A 110 -11.12 2.59 -2.47
N PRO A 111 -11.38 3.58 -1.58
CA PRO A 111 -12.72 3.77 -0.99
C PRO A 111 -13.87 3.92 -1.98
N GLU A 112 -13.62 4.46 -3.17
CA GLU A 112 -14.61 4.56 -4.25
C GLU A 112 -15.09 3.18 -4.73
N SER A 113 -14.21 2.19 -4.70
CA SER A 113 -14.49 0.82 -5.13
C SER A 113 -15.06 -0.06 -4.03
N TYR A 114 -15.25 0.46 -2.80
CA TYR A 114 -15.73 -0.34 -1.66
C TYR A 114 -17.09 -0.98 -1.90
N LYS A 115 -18.00 -0.26 -2.59
CA LYS A 115 -19.33 -0.79 -2.92
C LYS A 115 -19.18 -2.02 -3.82
N SER A 116 -18.46 -1.87 -4.93
CA SER A 116 -18.22 -2.97 -5.88
C SER A 116 -17.43 -4.12 -5.26
N ALA A 117 -16.44 -3.81 -4.40
CA ALA A 117 -15.70 -4.85 -3.69
C ALA A 117 -16.56 -5.65 -2.72
N LYS A 118 -17.48 -5.02 -1.97
CA LYS A 118 -18.41 -5.71 -1.08
C LYS A 118 -19.42 -6.56 -1.86
N GLU A 119 -19.98 -6.04 -2.95
CA GLU A 119 -20.86 -6.78 -3.83
C GLU A 119 -20.13 -7.97 -4.45
N LEU A 120 -18.88 -7.80 -4.89
CA LEU A 120 -18.05 -8.89 -5.40
C LEU A 120 -17.84 -9.99 -4.36
N LEU A 121 -17.48 -9.65 -3.12
CA LEU A 121 -17.31 -10.62 -2.04
C LEU A 121 -18.61 -11.37 -1.75
N GLY A 122 -19.74 -10.69 -1.78
CA GLY A 122 -21.07 -11.33 -1.66
C GLY A 122 -21.36 -12.28 -2.81
N LEU A 123 -21.09 -11.89 -4.06
CA LEU A 123 -21.26 -12.75 -5.24
C LEU A 123 -20.34 -13.97 -5.20
N LEU A 124 -19.14 -13.83 -4.62
CA LEU A 124 -18.19 -14.94 -4.46
C LEU A 124 -18.47 -15.81 -3.23
N GLU A 125 -19.57 -15.55 -2.52
CA GLU A 125 -20.03 -16.33 -1.36
C GLU A 125 -19.02 -16.38 -0.20
N TYR A 126 -18.31 -15.26 0.03
CA TYR A 126 -17.49 -15.12 1.21
C TYR A 126 -18.35 -14.96 2.45
N SER A 127 -18.06 -15.76 3.48
CA SER A 127 -18.72 -15.63 4.78
C SER A 127 -18.28 -14.38 5.53
N ASP A 128 -19.12 -13.86 6.43
CA ASP A 128 -18.76 -12.71 7.29
C ASP A 128 -17.47 -12.93 8.09
N LYS A 129 -17.14 -14.18 8.42
CA LYS A 129 -15.91 -14.56 9.12
C LYS A 129 -14.68 -14.38 8.21
N GLU A 130 -14.76 -14.85 6.96
CA GLU A 130 -13.70 -14.70 5.96
C GLU A 130 -13.47 -13.22 5.63
N ILE A 131 -14.56 -12.46 5.47
CA ILE A 131 -14.49 -11.02 5.21
C ILE A 131 -13.80 -10.30 6.39
N LYS A 132 -14.17 -10.64 7.64
CA LYS A 132 -13.54 -10.05 8.84
C LYS A 132 -12.08 -10.43 9.02
N SER A 133 -11.69 -11.63 8.62
CA SER A 133 -10.28 -12.06 8.66
C SER A 133 -9.42 -11.34 7.63
N GLY A 134 -10.01 -10.77 6.56
CA GLY A 134 -9.30 -10.11 5.49
C GLY A 134 -8.47 -11.07 4.61
N ASN A 135 -8.68 -12.38 4.72
CA ASN A 135 -7.96 -13.37 3.93
C ASN A 135 -8.75 -13.72 2.66
N PHE A 136 -8.29 -13.19 1.54
CA PHE A 136 -8.89 -13.39 0.22
C PHE A 136 -7.92 -14.08 -0.76
N SER A 137 -7.05 -14.93 -0.27
CA SER A 137 -5.99 -15.59 -1.08
C SER A 137 -6.55 -16.43 -2.24
N ASP A 138 -7.77 -16.96 -2.11
CA ASP A 138 -8.46 -17.78 -3.11
C ASP A 138 -9.37 -16.97 -4.06
N ILE A 139 -9.44 -15.64 -3.91
CA ILE A 139 -10.34 -14.78 -4.67
C ILE A 139 -10.16 -14.92 -6.18
N GLN A 140 -8.92 -15.04 -6.64
CA GLN A 140 -8.63 -15.21 -8.08
C GLN A 140 -9.22 -16.51 -8.64
N GLN A 141 -9.21 -17.59 -7.85
CA GLN A 141 -9.78 -18.87 -8.24
C GLN A 141 -11.29 -18.80 -8.28
N ARG A 142 -11.93 -18.18 -7.28
CA ARG A 142 -13.39 -17.99 -7.23
C ARG A 142 -13.91 -17.11 -8.37
N VAL A 143 -13.17 -16.03 -8.71
CA VAL A 143 -13.49 -15.14 -9.84
C VAL A 143 -13.39 -15.89 -11.19
N LYS A 144 -12.36 -16.70 -11.39
CA LYS A 144 -12.20 -17.52 -12.59
C LYS A 144 -13.33 -18.55 -12.73
N ALA A 145 -13.74 -19.18 -11.62
CA ALA A 145 -14.80 -20.19 -11.59
C ALA A 145 -16.18 -19.59 -11.96
N LYS A 146 -16.48 -18.37 -11.49
CA LYS A 146 -17.76 -17.68 -11.79
C LYS A 146 -17.74 -16.91 -13.13
N GLY A 147 -16.56 -16.67 -13.70
CA GLY A 147 -16.36 -15.96 -14.95
C GLY A 147 -16.21 -14.45 -14.78
N THR A 148 -15.03 -13.94 -15.10
CA THR A 148 -14.64 -12.53 -14.91
C THR A 148 -15.58 -11.56 -15.64
N LYS A 149 -15.98 -11.87 -16.89
CA LYS A 149 -16.90 -11.05 -17.67
C LYS A 149 -18.27 -10.93 -17.02
N SER A 150 -18.85 -12.09 -16.62
CA SER A 150 -20.16 -12.12 -15.98
C SER A 150 -20.18 -11.30 -14.68
N LEU A 151 -19.12 -11.38 -13.89
CA LEU A 151 -18.99 -10.59 -12.65
C LEU A 151 -18.88 -9.09 -12.93
N ALA A 152 -18.11 -8.70 -13.94
CA ALA A 152 -17.96 -7.29 -14.33
C ALA A 152 -19.30 -6.70 -14.79
N ASP A 153 -20.07 -7.45 -15.60
CA ASP A 153 -21.38 -7.03 -16.10
C ASP A 153 -22.39 -6.88 -14.95
N VAL A 154 -22.42 -7.83 -14.02
CA VAL A 154 -23.31 -7.78 -12.84
C VAL A 154 -22.98 -6.62 -11.91
N LEU A 155 -21.70 -6.33 -11.72
CA LEU A 155 -21.23 -5.23 -10.88
C LEU A 155 -21.30 -3.86 -11.58
N GLY A 156 -21.55 -3.84 -12.89
CA GLY A 156 -21.57 -2.61 -13.68
C GLY A 156 -20.22 -1.89 -13.73
N ILE A 157 -19.10 -2.63 -13.65
CA ILE A 157 -17.73 -2.09 -13.68
C ILE A 157 -16.96 -2.65 -14.87
N GLY A 158 -15.91 -1.92 -15.28
CA GLY A 158 -14.99 -2.39 -16.32
C GLY A 158 -14.14 -3.57 -15.87
N LEU A 159 -13.74 -4.42 -16.82
CA LEU A 159 -12.80 -5.53 -16.55
C LEU A 159 -11.51 -5.08 -15.86
N PRO A 160 -10.85 -3.97 -16.29
CA PRO A 160 -9.66 -3.47 -15.59
C PRO A 160 -9.92 -3.14 -14.12
N THR A 161 -11.05 -2.51 -13.82
CA THR A 161 -11.43 -2.16 -12.44
C THR A 161 -11.67 -3.41 -11.59
N LEU A 162 -12.31 -4.44 -12.17
CA LEU A 162 -12.49 -5.72 -11.49
C LEU A 162 -11.15 -6.40 -11.20
N ASP A 163 -10.25 -6.43 -12.19
CA ASP A 163 -8.91 -7.00 -12.03
C ASP A 163 -8.09 -6.28 -10.95
N ASP A 164 -8.18 -4.95 -10.88
CA ASP A 164 -7.51 -4.17 -9.85
C ASP A 164 -8.07 -4.47 -8.45
N ILE A 165 -9.39 -4.52 -8.29
CA ILE A 165 -10.02 -4.91 -7.01
C ILE A 165 -9.57 -6.31 -6.59
N VAL A 166 -9.58 -7.27 -7.51
CA VAL A 166 -9.17 -8.66 -7.23
C VAL A 166 -7.69 -8.74 -6.85
N LYS A 167 -6.80 -8.02 -7.55
CA LYS A 167 -5.37 -7.96 -7.22
C LYS A 167 -5.15 -7.37 -5.83
N GLU A 168 -5.82 -6.27 -5.52
CA GLU A 168 -5.65 -5.61 -4.22
C GLU A 168 -6.23 -6.43 -3.07
N LEU A 169 -7.33 -7.15 -3.28
CA LEU A 169 -7.88 -8.08 -2.29
C LEU A 169 -7.03 -9.34 -2.13
N SER A 170 -6.38 -9.80 -3.19
CA SER A 170 -5.50 -10.99 -3.14
C SER A 170 -4.17 -10.74 -2.43
N LYS A 171 -3.84 -9.49 -2.08
CA LYS A 171 -2.62 -9.10 -1.36
C LYS A 171 -2.93 -8.80 0.11
N PRO A 172 -3.22 -9.79 0.96
CA PRO A 172 -3.47 -9.52 2.38
C PRO A 172 -2.14 -9.16 3.06
N GLY A 173 -2.08 -7.98 3.68
CA GLY A 173 -1.01 -7.62 4.62
C GLY A 173 0.41 -7.97 4.16
N ARG A 174 0.72 -7.73 2.90
CA ARG A 174 1.96 -8.15 2.24
C ARG A 174 3.18 -7.66 3.01
N ASP A 175 3.92 -8.58 3.59
CA ASP A 175 5.29 -8.28 4.02
C ASP A 175 6.17 -8.26 2.76
N PRO A 176 6.78 -7.12 2.38
CA PRO A 176 7.66 -7.06 1.23
C PRO A 176 8.88 -7.99 1.34
N ARG A 177 9.13 -8.51 2.55
CA ARG A 177 10.21 -9.47 2.81
C ARG A 177 9.95 -10.85 2.22
N ASP A 178 8.68 -11.21 2.05
CA ASP A 178 8.28 -12.52 1.48
C ASP A 178 8.67 -12.65 0.00
N GLU A 179 8.89 -11.53 -0.69
CA GLU A 179 9.29 -11.51 -2.11
C GLU A 179 10.79 -11.28 -2.32
N LEU A 180 11.52 -10.92 -1.28
CA LEU A 180 12.96 -10.78 -1.37
C LEU A 180 13.61 -12.15 -1.32
N PRO A 181 14.56 -12.45 -2.23
CA PRO A 181 15.37 -13.65 -2.10
C PRO A 181 16.06 -13.62 -0.74
N ALA A 182 16.09 -14.76 -0.05
CA ALA A 182 16.79 -14.87 1.21
C ALA A 182 18.20 -14.29 1.08
N PRO A 183 18.65 -13.42 2.00
CA PRO A 183 19.96 -12.80 1.91
C PRO A 183 21.01 -13.88 1.83
N MET A 184 21.80 -13.90 0.75
CA MET A 184 22.95 -14.78 0.65
C MET A 184 23.99 -14.28 1.66
N LEU A 185 23.99 -14.90 2.83
CA LEU A 185 25.05 -14.70 3.82
C LEU A 185 26.34 -15.26 3.22
N ARG A 186 27.41 -14.44 3.16
CA ARG A 186 28.72 -14.93 2.77
C ARG A 186 29.17 -15.98 3.78
N SER A 187 29.36 -17.19 3.31
CA SER A 187 29.83 -18.32 4.13
C SER A 187 31.31 -18.24 4.52
N ASP A 188 32.00 -17.21 4.04
CA ASP A 188 33.43 -16.99 4.22
C ASP A 188 33.75 -16.02 5.39
N ILE A 189 32.75 -15.63 6.20
CA ILE A 189 32.91 -14.88 7.44
C ILE A 189 32.55 -15.80 8.63
N LEU A 190 33.40 -16.78 8.87
CA LEU A 190 33.47 -17.57 10.09
C LEU A 190 34.93 -17.61 10.55
#